data_93478cb85a023aa162c838e862253a27
#
_entry.id   93478cb85a023aa162c838e862253a27
#
_cell.length_a   1.000
_cell.length_b   1.000
_cell.length_c   1.000
_cell.angle_alpha   90.00
_cell.angle_beta   90.00
_cell.angle_gamma   90.00
#
_symmetry.space_group_name_H-M   'P 1'
#
loop_
_entity.id
_entity.type
_entity.pdbx_description
1 polymer ?
#
loop_
_entity_poly.entity_id
_entity_poly.type
_entity_poly.pdbx_seq_one_letter_code
_entity_poly.pdbx_strand_id
1 'polypeptide(L)'
;MLRRLSVGLLASAIALAPLPTKAQDGTAEDLGDVMSISLKDVVKPTIGFQGAIQGAGTPNQAGIGGFFPLSVDDNSVWFLDALVNAHFGDRDGYSSIINTDVAGGFSTSTRLGYRWLNGDRSWMYGLNAGYDTRPINTGGTDTGINVSGTEKSAFFQQVAVNAEAVSNEWNFNAYALIPVGDTEQQLNWYYQGGALDTYGLDVGYFITPVVNASVGYYYQNGDLGAADGSGVLGRLAYEMTSGVTAGVNISYDEAFETRVSADLKVRFGGASTTAQRKEVQQLPVINALTSTPSNRDVRVHDAGGASVLAINDGRVPLIDGASTL
;
A
#
# COMPACT_ATOMS: atom_id res chain seq x y z
N MET A 1 -30.47 6.15 5.60
CA MET A 1 -29.97 6.92 6.75
C MET A 1 -29.33 6.05 7.86
N LEU A 2 -29.78 4.83 8.12
CA LEU A 2 -29.20 3.97 9.18
C LEU A 2 -27.81 3.37 8.85
N ARG A 3 -27.43 3.23 7.57
CA ARG A 3 -26.10 2.69 7.20
C ARG A 3 -24.93 3.67 7.46
N ARG A 4 -25.18 4.97 7.53
CA ARG A 4 -24.15 5.99 7.81
C ARG A 4 -23.75 6.09 9.29
N LEU A 5 -24.56 5.57 10.20
CA LEU A 5 -24.31 5.61 11.65
C LEU A 5 -23.37 4.50 12.15
N SER A 6 -23.28 3.38 11.44
CA SER A 6 -22.48 2.22 11.88
C SER A 6 -20.96 2.41 11.70
N VAL A 7 -20.52 3.17 10.71
CA VAL A 7 -19.08 3.41 10.45
C VAL A 7 -18.50 4.42 11.44
N GLY A 8 -19.27 5.45 11.78
CA GLY A 8 -18.88 6.43 12.80
C GLY A 8 -18.71 5.81 14.20
N LEU A 9 -19.49 4.79 14.53
CA LEU A 9 -19.44 4.09 15.81
C LEU A 9 -18.20 3.17 15.93
N LEU A 10 -17.76 2.54 14.83
CA LEU A 10 -16.54 1.71 14.83
C LEU A 10 -15.28 2.57 14.96
N ALA A 11 -15.21 3.70 14.26
CA ALA A 11 -14.09 4.63 14.38
C ALA A 11 -14.03 5.25 15.79
N SER A 12 -15.17 5.53 16.41
CA SER A 12 -15.25 6.06 17.76
C SER A 12 -14.89 5.02 18.83
N ALA A 13 -15.19 3.73 18.60
CA ALA A 13 -14.83 2.67 19.54
C ALA A 13 -13.33 2.39 19.61
N ILE A 14 -12.62 2.58 18.49
CA ILE A 14 -11.15 2.46 18.45
C ILE A 14 -10.49 3.66 19.18
N ALA A 15 -11.09 4.84 19.11
CA ALA A 15 -10.58 6.05 19.77
C ALA A 15 -10.82 6.09 21.29
N LEU A 16 -11.74 5.27 21.83
CA LEU A 16 -12.15 5.24 23.22
C LEU A 16 -11.62 4.02 24.01
N ALA A 17 -10.89 3.11 23.36
CA ALA A 17 -10.20 2.07 24.11
C ALA A 17 -9.12 2.74 24.99
N PRO A 18 -9.13 2.53 26.33
CA PRO A 18 -8.06 3.06 27.15
C PRO A 18 -6.76 2.41 26.70
N LEU A 19 -5.90 3.22 26.10
CA LEU A 19 -4.54 2.81 25.76
C LEU A 19 -3.89 2.32 27.05
N PRO A 20 -3.34 1.11 27.10
CA PRO A 20 -2.60 0.67 28.26
C PRO A 20 -1.43 1.62 28.44
N THR A 21 -1.51 2.49 29.42
CA THR A 21 -0.40 3.33 29.88
C THR A 21 0.62 2.47 30.64
N LYS A 22 1.25 1.55 29.94
CA LYS A 22 2.57 1.09 30.31
C LYS A 22 3.53 1.93 29.49
N ALA A 23 3.95 3.07 30.08
CA ALA A 23 5.26 3.58 29.78
C ALA A 23 6.20 2.39 29.98
N GLN A 24 6.70 1.84 28.89
CA GLN A 24 7.85 0.97 28.96
C GLN A 24 8.97 1.93 29.34
N ASP A 25 9.34 1.96 30.64
CA ASP A 25 10.55 2.62 31.08
C ASP A 25 11.69 1.96 30.30
N GLY A 26 12.06 2.60 29.16
CA GLY A 26 13.29 2.25 28.46
C GLY A 26 14.41 2.42 29.46
N THR A 27 14.95 1.33 29.95
CA THR A 27 16.03 1.37 30.90
C THR A 27 17.25 1.99 30.25
N ALA A 28 18.09 2.66 31.01
CA ALA A 28 19.36 3.19 30.50
C ALA A 28 20.24 2.11 29.84
N GLU A 29 19.98 0.85 30.16
CA GLU A 29 20.56 -0.35 29.56
C GLU A 29 20.10 -0.55 28.09
N ASP A 30 18.81 -0.40 27.78
CA ASP A 30 18.26 -0.51 26.42
C ASP A 30 18.85 0.55 25.48
N LEU A 31 19.03 1.79 25.99
CA LEU A 31 19.67 2.87 25.23
C LEU A 31 21.17 2.61 24.98
N GLY A 32 21.86 2.02 25.96
CA GLY A 32 23.27 1.63 25.84
C GLY A 32 23.48 0.57 24.74
N ASP A 33 22.60 -0.40 24.68
CA ASP A 33 22.65 -1.47 23.70
C ASP A 33 22.38 -0.97 22.27
N VAL A 34 21.39 -0.10 22.07
CA VAL A 34 21.10 0.52 20.75
C VAL A 34 22.26 1.37 20.26
N MET A 35 22.91 2.11 21.14
CA MET A 35 24.06 2.96 20.79
C MET A 35 25.31 2.15 20.42
N SER A 36 25.46 0.93 20.94
CA SER A 36 26.60 0.05 20.67
C SER A 36 26.52 -0.69 19.33
N ILE A 37 25.34 -0.67 18.65
CA ILE A 37 25.12 -1.43 17.41
C ILE A 37 25.80 -0.77 16.22
N SER A 38 26.59 -1.52 15.50
CA SER A 38 27.02 -1.13 14.15
C SER A 38 25.88 -1.33 13.14
N LEU A 39 25.43 -0.27 12.47
CA LEU A 39 24.43 -0.41 11.42
C LEU A 39 24.90 -1.35 10.29
N LYS A 40 26.20 -1.43 10.04
CA LYS A 40 26.79 -2.37 9.07
C LYS A 40 26.53 -3.82 9.43
N ASP A 41 26.24 -4.12 10.69
CA ASP A 41 25.94 -5.48 11.13
C ASP A 41 24.45 -5.83 11.01
N VAL A 42 23.55 -4.86 11.18
CA VAL A 42 22.10 -5.07 11.17
C VAL A 42 21.44 -4.76 9.84
N VAL A 43 21.96 -3.79 9.08
CA VAL A 43 21.45 -3.42 7.76
C VAL A 43 22.09 -4.33 6.70
N LYS A 44 21.37 -5.34 6.28
CA LYS A 44 21.80 -6.33 5.27
C LYS A 44 20.79 -6.42 4.13
N PRO A 45 21.19 -6.86 2.94
CA PRO A 45 20.24 -7.14 1.86
C PRO A 45 19.23 -8.20 2.29
N THR A 46 17.96 -7.98 1.88
CA THR A 46 16.91 -8.98 2.03
C THR A 46 16.23 -9.22 0.70
N ILE A 47 15.80 -10.45 0.46
CA ILE A 47 14.97 -10.84 -0.69
C ILE A 47 13.80 -11.63 -0.14
N GLY A 48 12.65 -11.56 -0.78
CA GLY A 48 11.52 -12.34 -0.31
C GLY A 48 10.29 -12.23 -1.17
N PHE A 49 9.21 -12.76 -0.64
CA PHE A 49 7.92 -12.83 -1.26
C PHE A 49 6.92 -11.94 -0.53
N GLN A 50 5.95 -11.47 -1.28
CA GLN A 50 4.78 -10.85 -0.69
C GLN A 50 3.54 -11.25 -1.46
N GLY A 51 2.41 -11.28 -0.77
CA GLY A 51 1.11 -11.48 -1.37
C GLY A 51 0.09 -10.60 -0.68
N ALA A 52 -0.90 -10.14 -1.42
CA ALA A 52 -2.00 -9.37 -0.88
C ALA A 52 -3.30 -9.74 -1.58
N ILE A 53 -4.35 -9.87 -0.79
CA ILE A 53 -5.73 -9.87 -1.24
C ILE A 53 -6.24 -8.47 -0.97
N GLN A 54 -6.48 -7.72 -2.03
CA GLN A 54 -6.75 -6.29 -1.97
C GLN A 54 -8.14 -5.96 -2.53
N GLY A 55 -8.48 -4.72 -2.39
CA GLY A 55 -9.65 -4.06 -2.94
C GLY A 55 -9.35 -2.56 -3.04
N ALA A 56 -10.37 -1.71 -3.14
CA ALA A 56 -10.19 -0.26 -3.17
C ALA A 56 -9.27 0.23 -4.31
N GLY A 57 -9.49 -0.26 -5.52
CA GLY A 57 -8.77 0.15 -6.72
C GLY A 57 -7.38 -0.48 -6.88
N THR A 58 -6.99 -1.41 -6.00
CA THR A 58 -5.72 -2.13 -6.09
C THR A 58 -5.95 -3.62 -6.36
N PRO A 59 -5.07 -4.31 -7.10
CA PRO A 59 -5.27 -5.70 -7.49
C PRO A 59 -4.90 -6.68 -6.38
N ASN A 60 -5.49 -7.88 -6.42
CA ASN A 60 -4.92 -9.04 -5.76
C ASN A 60 -3.58 -9.37 -6.40
N GLN A 61 -2.56 -9.61 -5.59
CA GLN A 61 -1.20 -9.77 -6.13
C GLN A 61 -0.32 -10.70 -5.30
N ALA A 62 0.67 -11.28 -5.97
CA ALA A 62 1.79 -11.92 -5.32
C ALA A 62 3.08 -11.60 -6.08
N GLY A 63 4.16 -11.40 -5.36
CA GLY A 63 5.40 -10.96 -5.97
C GLY A 63 6.65 -11.30 -5.19
N ILE A 64 7.76 -10.96 -5.83
CA ILE A 64 9.11 -11.09 -5.30
C ILE A 64 9.72 -9.70 -5.22
N GLY A 65 10.40 -9.42 -4.13
CA GLY A 65 11.09 -8.15 -3.95
C GLY A 65 12.27 -8.24 -3.03
N GLY A 66 13.00 -7.17 -2.93
CA GLY A 66 14.18 -7.10 -2.08
C GLY A 66 14.56 -5.69 -1.72
N PHE A 67 15.17 -5.58 -0.54
CA PHE A 67 15.81 -4.38 -0.04
C PHE A 67 17.33 -4.55 -0.18
N PHE A 68 17.96 -3.55 -0.79
CA PHE A 68 19.39 -3.55 -1.09
C PHE A 68 20.03 -2.28 -0.52
N PRO A 69 20.79 -2.37 0.58
CA PRO A 69 21.54 -1.22 1.07
C PRO A 69 22.66 -0.90 0.07
N LEU A 70 22.70 0.37 -0.37
CA LEU A 70 23.70 0.88 -1.30
C LEU A 70 24.93 1.45 -0.56
N SER A 71 24.67 2.11 0.57
CA SER A 71 25.70 2.63 1.47
C SER A 71 25.16 2.58 2.90
N VAL A 72 25.99 2.17 3.84
CA VAL A 72 25.65 2.10 5.27
C VAL A 72 26.74 2.83 6.04
N ASP A 73 26.35 3.91 6.68
CA ASP A 73 27.18 4.70 7.58
C ASP A 73 26.83 4.38 9.04
N ASP A 74 27.45 5.07 9.98
CA ASP A 74 27.23 4.79 11.42
C ASP A 74 25.80 5.04 11.87
N ASN A 75 25.09 5.99 11.24
CA ASN A 75 23.71 6.35 11.60
C ASN A 75 22.76 6.46 10.39
N SER A 76 23.19 6.04 9.22
CA SER A 76 22.35 6.19 8.03
C SER A 76 22.52 5.09 6.99
N VAL A 77 21.53 4.94 6.11
CA VAL A 77 21.54 4.01 5.00
C VAL A 77 20.91 4.63 3.76
N TRP A 78 21.64 4.54 2.62
CA TRP A 78 21.04 4.65 1.29
C TRP A 78 20.60 3.28 0.83
N PHE A 79 19.41 3.18 0.27
CA PHE A 79 18.87 1.90 -0.16
C PHE A 79 18.13 1.97 -1.49
N LEU A 80 18.08 0.84 -2.16
CA LEU A 80 17.17 0.52 -3.24
C LEU A 80 16.24 -0.60 -2.78
N ASP A 81 14.94 -0.43 -2.94
CA ASP A 81 13.95 -1.49 -2.76
C ASP A 81 13.21 -1.69 -4.06
N ALA A 82 13.16 -2.93 -4.54
CA ALA A 82 12.52 -3.30 -5.80
C ALA A 82 11.53 -4.45 -5.61
N LEU A 83 10.45 -4.41 -6.37
CA LEU A 83 9.36 -5.37 -6.28
C LEU A 83 8.79 -5.63 -7.67
N VAL A 84 8.49 -6.89 -7.95
CA VAL A 84 7.73 -7.34 -9.12
C VAL A 84 6.57 -8.18 -8.62
N ASN A 85 5.34 -7.81 -8.96
CA ASN A 85 4.13 -8.54 -8.61
C ASN A 85 3.43 -9.08 -9.86
N ALA A 86 2.92 -10.30 -9.77
CA ALA A 86 1.90 -10.83 -10.65
C ALA A 86 0.51 -10.49 -10.08
N HIS A 87 -0.39 -10.05 -10.92
CA HIS A 87 -1.76 -9.72 -10.52
C HIS A 87 -2.68 -10.91 -10.76
N PHE A 88 -3.64 -11.07 -9.85
CA PHE A 88 -4.72 -12.06 -9.98
C PHE A 88 -6.05 -11.34 -10.12
N GLY A 89 -7.03 -12.01 -10.75
CA GLY A 89 -8.37 -11.49 -10.90
C GLY A 89 -9.02 -11.12 -9.58
N ASP A 90 -9.80 -10.07 -9.59
CA ASP A 90 -10.59 -9.64 -8.44
C ASP A 90 -11.75 -10.61 -8.19
N ARG A 91 -12.16 -10.69 -6.95
CA ARG A 91 -13.34 -11.45 -6.58
C ARG A 91 -14.59 -10.66 -6.97
N ASP A 92 -15.57 -11.30 -7.58
CA ASP A 92 -16.86 -10.71 -7.99
C ASP A 92 -17.45 -9.78 -6.92
N GLY A 93 -17.78 -8.56 -7.32
CA GLY A 93 -18.41 -7.56 -6.47
C GLY A 93 -17.50 -6.86 -5.45
N TYR A 94 -16.19 -7.07 -5.48
CA TYR A 94 -15.24 -6.50 -4.53
C TYR A 94 -14.28 -5.47 -5.15
N SER A 95 -14.23 -5.36 -6.45
CA SER A 95 -13.46 -4.33 -7.14
C SER A 95 -14.38 -3.27 -7.74
N SER A 96 -13.92 -2.03 -7.79
CA SER A 96 -14.55 -0.96 -8.57
C SER A 96 -14.11 -0.99 -10.03
N ILE A 97 -13.08 -1.77 -10.35
CA ILE A 97 -12.65 -2.00 -11.71
C ILE A 97 -13.43 -3.19 -12.22
N ILE A 98 -13.94 -3.10 -13.43
CA ILE A 98 -14.61 -4.20 -14.13
C ILE A 98 -13.75 -5.44 -13.96
N ASN A 99 -14.40 -6.54 -13.62
CA ASN A 99 -13.77 -7.83 -13.46
C ASN A 99 -12.71 -8.04 -14.54
N THR A 100 -11.49 -7.74 -14.19
CA THR A 100 -10.37 -7.92 -15.08
C THR A 100 -9.87 -9.33 -14.84
N ASP A 101 -10.10 -10.17 -15.79
CA ASP A 101 -9.36 -11.43 -15.87
C ASP A 101 -7.90 -11.07 -16.10
N VAL A 102 -7.11 -11.06 -15.02
CA VAL A 102 -5.69 -10.69 -15.08
C VAL A 102 -4.91 -11.88 -15.60
N ALA A 103 -5.03 -12.14 -16.85
CA ALA A 103 -4.14 -13.07 -17.51
C ALA A 103 -2.77 -12.38 -17.71
N GLY A 104 -1.86 -12.55 -16.75
CA GLY A 104 -0.44 -12.38 -16.99
C GLY A 104 0.14 -10.97 -16.95
N GLY A 105 -0.46 -10.05 -16.19
CA GLY A 105 0.13 -8.74 -15.95
C GLY A 105 1.14 -8.75 -14.82
N PHE A 106 2.30 -8.11 -15.02
CA PHE A 106 3.30 -7.90 -13.98
C PHE A 106 3.44 -6.41 -13.70
N SER A 107 3.23 -6.01 -12.46
CA SER A 107 3.59 -4.67 -12.01
C SER A 107 5.00 -4.64 -11.45
N THR A 108 5.62 -3.50 -11.56
CA THR A 108 6.93 -3.24 -10.95
C THR A 108 6.85 -2.05 -10.03
N SER A 109 7.62 -2.07 -8.98
CA SER A 109 7.74 -0.95 -8.07
C SER A 109 9.18 -0.83 -7.60
N THR A 110 9.71 0.38 -7.63
CA THR A 110 11.07 0.69 -7.16
C THR A 110 11.03 1.86 -6.20
N ARG A 111 11.92 1.84 -5.20
CA ARG A 111 12.14 2.97 -4.28
C ARG A 111 13.64 3.14 -4.08
N LEU A 112 14.10 4.34 -4.32
CA LEU A 112 15.41 4.82 -3.88
C LEU A 112 15.17 5.69 -2.65
N GLY A 113 15.90 5.43 -1.57
CA GLY A 113 15.67 6.14 -0.34
C GLY A 113 16.89 6.31 0.52
N TYR A 114 16.75 7.19 1.49
CA TYR A 114 17.71 7.49 2.52
C TYR A 114 17.02 7.47 3.88
N ARG A 115 17.58 6.72 4.83
CA ARG A 115 17.10 6.63 6.21
C ARG A 115 18.24 6.97 7.16
N TRP A 116 17.90 7.65 8.25
CA TRP A 116 18.89 8.03 9.26
C TRP A 116 18.30 7.98 10.67
N LEU A 117 19.15 7.68 11.62
CA LEU A 117 18.83 7.73 13.04
C LEU A 117 19.20 9.10 13.60
N ASN A 118 18.40 9.60 14.55
CA ASN A 118 18.78 10.79 15.34
C ASN A 118 19.98 10.49 16.27
N GLY A 119 20.46 11.49 16.98
CA GLY A 119 21.69 11.39 17.77
C GLY A 119 21.65 10.34 18.88
N ASP A 120 20.50 10.10 19.49
CA ASP A 120 20.27 9.11 20.54
C ASP A 120 19.65 7.80 20.03
N ARG A 121 19.47 7.69 18.70
CA ARG A 121 18.87 6.55 18.01
C ARG A 121 17.46 6.15 18.46
N SER A 122 16.75 7.09 19.08
CA SER A 122 15.35 6.89 19.48
C SER A 122 14.37 7.03 18.32
N TRP A 123 14.79 7.71 17.23
CA TRP A 123 14.01 7.90 16.01
C TRP A 123 14.80 7.58 14.75
N MET A 124 14.16 6.87 13.85
CA MET A 124 14.56 6.76 12.45
C MET A 124 13.70 7.72 11.63
N TYR A 125 14.34 8.48 10.76
CA TYR A 125 13.69 9.28 9.72
C TYR A 125 14.04 8.71 8.36
N GLY A 126 13.14 8.85 7.39
CA GLY A 126 13.38 8.37 6.05
C GLY A 126 12.69 9.22 5.00
N LEU A 127 13.33 9.31 3.85
CA LEU A 127 12.76 9.84 2.62
C LEU A 127 13.01 8.83 1.51
N ASN A 128 12.00 8.57 0.71
CA ASN A 128 12.17 7.74 -0.48
C ASN A 128 11.29 8.25 -1.61
N ALA A 129 11.74 7.98 -2.83
CA ALA A 129 11.00 8.24 -4.05
C ALA A 129 11.16 7.07 -5.00
N GLY A 130 10.20 6.89 -5.89
CA GLY A 130 10.29 5.82 -6.86
C GLY A 130 9.19 5.82 -7.88
N TYR A 131 9.10 4.70 -8.58
CA TYR A 131 8.24 4.55 -9.73
C TYR A 131 7.51 3.21 -9.67
N ASP A 132 6.20 3.26 -9.91
CA ASP A 132 5.32 2.10 -9.90
C ASP A 132 4.62 1.97 -11.24
N THR A 133 4.38 0.73 -11.64
CA THR A 133 3.62 0.41 -12.85
C THR A 133 2.48 -0.53 -12.53
N ARG A 134 1.39 -0.42 -13.28
CA ARG A 134 0.25 -1.32 -13.19
C ARG A 134 -0.34 -1.58 -14.58
N PRO A 135 -0.05 -2.74 -15.21
CA PRO A 135 -0.79 -3.20 -16.37
C PRO A 135 -2.17 -3.70 -15.94
N ILE A 136 -3.17 -3.43 -16.76
CA ILE A 136 -4.53 -3.96 -16.63
C ILE A 136 -4.92 -4.52 -18.00
N ASN A 137 -5.17 -5.82 -18.05
CA ASN A 137 -5.70 -6.47 -19.25
C ASN A 137 -7.21 -6.63 -19.09
N THR A 138 -7.95 -6.18 -20.07
CA THR A 138 -9.41 -6.24 -20.08
C THR A 138 -9.88 -6.95 -21.35
N GLY A 139 -10.97 -7.62 -21.28
CA GLY A 139 -11.53 -8.39 -22.37
C GLY A 139 -11.69 -9.84 -21.99
N GLY A 140 -12.68 -10.50 -22.53
CA GLY A 140 -13.05 -11.85 -22.19
C GLY A 140 -14.47 -11.95 -21.65
N THR A 141 -14.93 -13.15 -21.49
CA THR A 141 -16.30 -13.46 -21.11
C THR A 141 -16.60 -13.33 -19.63
N ASP A 142 -15.57 -13.09 -18.80
CA ASP A 142 -15.67 -13.20 -17.33
C ASP A 142 -15.96 -11.85 -16.62
N THR A 143 -16.13 -10.77 -17.40
CA THR A 143 -16.42 -9.45 -16.79
C THR A 143 -17.88 -9.30 -16.32
N GLY A 144 -18.72 -10.34 -16.40
CA GLY A 144 -20.16 -10.23 -16.13
C GLY A 144 -20.92 -9.31 -17.10
N ILE A 145 -20.19 -8.53 -17.90
CA ILE A 145 -20.68 -7.71 -19.00
C ILE A 145 -20.26 -8.42 -20.28
N ASN A 146 -21.22 -8.82 -21.07
CA ASN A 146 -20.98 -9.48 -22.35
C ASN A 146 -20.40 -8.46 -23.34
N VAL A 147 -19.11 -8.17 -23.22
CA VAL A 147 -18.41 -7.24 -24.09
C VAL A 147 -17.84 -8.02 -25.25
N SER A 148 -18.58 -8.05 -26.34
CA SER A 148 -18.05 -8.48 -27.62
C SER A 148 -17.04 -7.44 -28.11
N GLY A 149 -15.78 -7.60 -27.74
CA GLY A 149 -14.73 -6.66 -28.14
C GLY A 149 -13.35 -7.26 -27.99
N THR A 150 -12.42 -6.72 -28.74
CA THR A 150 -11.01 -7.06 -28.65
C THR A 150 -10.47 -6.78 -27.25
N GLU A 151 -9.68 -7.72 -26.75
CA GLU A 151 -8.85 -7.51 -25.54
C GLU A 151 -8.09 -6.19 -25.63
N LYS A 152 -8.09 -5.43 -24.56
CA LYS A 152 -7.32 -4.19 -24.43
C LYS A 152 -6.37 -4.32 -23.25
N SER A 153 -5.20 -3.75 -23.42
CA SER A 153 -4.24 -3.60 -22.34
C SER A 153 -4.08 -2.12 -22.02
N ALA A 154 -4.35 -1.75 -20.80
CA ALA A 154 -4.04 -0.42 -20.25
C ALA A 154 -2.77 -0.54 -19.39
N PHE A 155 -1.96 0.51 -19.37
CA PHE A 155 -0.72 0.54 -18.60
C PHE A 155 -0.61 1.84 -17.84
N PHE A 156 -0.87 1.77 -16.54
CA PHE A 156 -0.80 2.91 -15.64
C PHE A 156 0.54 2.99 -14.93
N GLN A 157 0.98 4.20 -14.63
CA GLN A 157 2.26 4.50 -14.04
C GLN A 157 2.13 5.62 -13.03
N GLN A 158 2.98 5.61 -12.00
CA GLN A 158 3.04 6.71 -11.03
C GLN A 158 4.45 6.93 -10.51
N VAL A 159 4.72 8.18 -10.15
CA VAL A 159 5.83 8.54 -9.28
C VAL A 159 5.32 8.59 -7.85
N ALA A 160 6.09 8.03 -6.93
CA ALA A 160 5.76 8.04 -5.52
C ALA A 160 6.85 8.72 -4.71
N VAL A 161 6.44 9.48 -3.69
CA VAL A 161 7.34 10.09 -2.70
C VAL A 161 6.78 9.77 -1.32
N ASN A 162 7.66 9.37 -0.40
CA ASN A 162 7.28 9.08 0.99
C ASN A 162 8.28 9.73 1.96
N ALA A 163 7.74 10.19 3.10
CA ALA A 163 8.49 10.63 4.27
C ALA A 163 8.08 9.77 5.47
N GLU A 164 9.06 9.24 6.18
CA GLU A 164 8.88 8.28 7.25
C GLU A 164 9.50 8.80 8.55
N ALA A 165 8.86 8.53 9.69
CA ALA A 165 9.46 8.70 11.01
C ALA A 165 9.02 7.54 11.90
N VAL A 166 9.96 6.82 12.50
CA VAL A 166 9.68 5.62 13.31
C VAL A 166 10.49 5.68 14.60
N SER A 167 9.80 5.45 15.71
CA SER A 167 10.40 5.18 17.02
C SER A 167 10.06 3.77 17.48
N ASN A 168 10.39 3.42 18.69
CA ASN A 168 9.99 2.14 19.26
C ASN A 168 8.50 2.07 19.59
N GLU A 169 7.81 3.21 19.68
CA GLU A 169 6.39 3.30 20.01
C GLU A 169 5.54 3.78 18.83
N TRP A 170 6.04 4.72 18.03
CA TRP A 170 5.27 5.41 17.00
C TRP A 170 5.88 5.26 15.63
N ASN A 171 5.03 5.21 14.63
CA ASN A 171 5.41 5.37 13.24
C ASN A 171 4.49 6.34 12.52
N PHE A 172 5.09 7.18 11.68
CA PHE A 172 4.42 8.13 10.82
C PHE A 172 4.88 7.91 9.38
N ASN A 173 3.96 7.99 8.44
CA ASN A 173 4.28 7.93 7.03
C ASN A 173 3.40 8.92 6.27
N ALA A 174 4.02 9.89 5.60
CA ALA A 174 3.35 10.80 4.68
C ALA A 174 3.75 10.43 3.25
N TYR A 175 2.78 10.42 2.33
CA TYR A 175 3.05 9.99 0.96
C TYR A 175 2.27 10.79 -0.07
N ALA A 176 2.84 10.85 -1.26
CA ALA A 176 2.20 11.34 -2.48
C ALA A 176 2.44 10.32 -3.60
N LEU A 177 1.35 9.88 -4.24
CA LEU A 177 1.33 8.99 -5.40
C LEU A 177 0.77 9.81 -6.55
N ILE A 178 1.58 10.04 -7.57
CA ILE A 178 1.26 10.95 -8.66
C ILE A 178 1.32 10.18 -9.97
N PRO A 179 0.17 9.87 -10.60
CA PRO A 179 0.11 9.25 -11.91
C PRO A 179 0.88 10.07 -12.95
N VAL A 180 1.52 9.37 -13.87
CA VAL A 180 2.28 9.99 -14.96
C VAL A 180 2.04 9.23 -16.26
N GLY A 181 2.26 9.90 -17.39
CA GLY A 181 1.99 9.34 -18.73
C GLY A 181 0.50 9.39 -19.05
N ASP A 182 -0.02 8.34 -19.65
CA ASP A 182 -1.45 8.24 -19.99
C ASP A 182 -2.25 7.85 -18.72
N THR A 183 -2.77 8.84 -18.03
CA THR A 183 -3.50 8.69 -16.76
C THR A 183 -4.92 8.20 -16.94
N GLU A 184 -5.50 8.37 -18.15
CA GLU A 184 -6.79 7.85 -18.54
C GLU A 184 -6.63 6.90 -19.72
N GLN A 185 -7.14 5.67 -19.59
CA GLN A 185 -7.05 4.69 -20.65
C GLN A 185 -8.35 3.90 -20.78
N GLN A 186 -8.72 3.61 -22.02
CA GLN A 186 -9.90 2.81 -22.30
C GLN A 186 -9.69 1.36 -21.87
N LEU A 187 -10.51 0.88 -20.94
CA LEU A 187 -10.47 -0.49 -20.45
C LEU A 187 -11.26 -1.45 -21.37
N ASN A 188 -12.42 -1.00 -21.85
CA ASN A 188 -13.20 -1.70 -22.87
C ASN A 188 -14.10 -0.69 -23.61
N TRP A 189 -15.12 -1.18 -24.37
CA TRP A 189 -16.03 -0.31 -25.11
C TRP A 189 -16.89 0.61 -24.24
N TYR A 190 -17.09 0.27 -22.96
CA TYR A 190 -18.03 0.97 -22.08
C TYR A 190 -17.33 1.69 -20.91
N TYR A 191 -16.08 1.30 -20.59
CA TYR A 191 -15.40 1.81 -19.42
C TYR A 191 -14.03 2.39 -19.75
N GLN A 192 -13.76 3.50 -19.13
CA GLN A 192 -12.46 4.14 -19.11
C GLN A 192 -11.88 4.03 -17.71
N GLY A 193 -10.63 3.64 -17.57
CA GLY A 193 -9.90 3.63 -16.31
C GLY A 193 -9.09 4.89 -16.12
N GLY A 194 -9.09 5.44 -14.93
CA GLY A 194 -8.29 6.59 -14.53
C GLY A 194 -7.42 6.26 -13.34
N ALA A 195 -6.13 6.57 -13.42
CA ALA A 195 -5.21 6.50 -12.30
C ALA A 195 -5.43 7.69 -11.37
N LEU A 196 -5.31 7.46 -10.05
CA LEU A 196 -5.66 8.43 -9.03
C LEU A 196 -4.41 9.02 -8.37
N ASP A 197 -4.29 10.34 -8.41
CA ASP A 197 -3.46 11.06 -7.45
C ASP A 197 -3.90 10.70 -6.03
N THR A 198 -2.96 10.37 -5.18
CA THR A 198 -3.28 10.02 -3.79
C THR A 198 -2.27 10.66 -2.85
N TYR A 199 -2.77 11.41 -1.87
CA TYR A 199 -1.97 12.06 -0.83
C TYR A 199 -2.45 11.55 0.51
N GLY A 200 -1.55 11.06 1.35
CA GLY A 200 -1.98 10.47 2.61
C GLY A 200 -0.98 10.63 3.74
N LEU A 201 -1.50 10.42 4.95
CA LEU A 201 -0.77 10.40 6.20
C LEU A 201 -1.26 9.21 7.03
N ASP A 202 -0.33 8.36 7.43
CA ASP A 202 -0.57 7.24 8.33
C ASP A 202 0.12 7.49 9.67
N VAL A 203 -0.56 7.17 10.75
CA VAL A 203 -0.03 7.21 12.12
C VAL A 203 -0.24 5.85 12.74
N GLY A 204 0.82 5.24 13.23
CA GLY A 204 0.76 3.93 13.85
C GLY A 204 1.42 3.92 15.22
N TYR A 205 1.00 2.95 16.02
CA TYR A 205 1.50 2.70 17.36
C TYR A 205 1.90 1.23 17.50
N PHE A 206 3.09 1.00 18.02
CA PHE A 206 3.56 -0.35 18.34
C PHE A 206 3.01 -0.77 19.70
N ILE A 207 1.94 -1.59 19.69
CA ILE A 207 1.36 -2.18 20.90
C ILE A 207 2.39 -3.08 21.60
N THR A 208 3.16 -3.76 20.80
CA THR A 208 4.37 -4.50 21.17
C THR A 208 5.40 -4.32 20.04
N PRO A 209 6.68 -4.65 20.23
CA PRO A 209 7.67 -4.55 19.15
C PRO A 209 7.30 -5.30 17.85
N VAL A 210 6.42 -6.29 17.95
CA VAL A 210 5.98 -7.14 16.82
C VAL A 210 4.53 -6.88 16.37
N VAL A 211 3.76 -6.05 17.08
CA VAL A 211 2.36 -5.72 16.75
C VAL A 211 2.21 -4.22 16.59
N ASN A 212 1.86 -3.80 15.38
CA ASN A 212 1.59 -2.40 15.06
C ASN A 212 0.14 -2.22 14.66
N ALA A 213 -0.54 -1.22 15.23
CA ALA A 213 -1.84 -0.75 14.80
C ALA A 213 -1.69 0.67 14.24
N SER A 214 -2.27 0.94 13.08
CA SER A 214 -2.21 2.27 12.45
C SER A 214 -3.54 2.71 11.90
N VAL A 215 -3.69 4.02 11.80
CA VAL A 215 -4.79 4.70 11.12
C VAL A 215 -4.21 5.64 10.09
N GLY A 216 -4.87 5.75 8.95
CA GLY A 216 -4.49 6.63 7.85
C GLY A 216 -5.66 7.49 7.39
N TYR A 217 -5.32 8.66 6.90
CA TYR A 217 -6.21 9.51 6.15
C TYR A 217 -5.57 9.78 4.79
N TYR A 218 -6.35 9.71 3.72
CA TYR A 218 -5.90 10.06 2.40
C TYR A 218 -6.95 10.87 1.64
N TYR A 219 -6.48 11.67 0.72
CA TYR A 219 -7.27 12.32 -0.32
C TYR A 219 -6.83 11.78 -1.67
N GLN A 220 -7.80 11.49 -2.53
CA GLN A 220 -7.55 11.03 -3.88
C GLN A 220 -8.35 11.86 -4.88
N ASN A 221 -7.80 12.04 -6.07
CA ASN A 221 -8.51 12.59 -7.21
C ASN A 221 -7.96 12.00 -8.51
N GLY A 222 -8.77 12.06 -9.57
CA GLY A 222 -8.37 11.61 -10.90
C GLY A 222 -9.13 12.36 -11.98
N ASP A 223 -8.62 12.30 -13.18
CA ASP A 223 -9.16 13.06 -14.32
C ASP A 223 -10.62 12.67 -14.65
N LEU A 224 -11.05 11.46 -14.32
CA LEU A 224 -12.44 11.03 -14.51
C LEU A 224 -13.41 11.60 -13.45
N GLY A 225 -12.93 12.17 -12.36
CA GLY A 225 -13.72 12.79 -11.29
C GLY A 225 -14.63 11.86 -10.49
N ALA A 226 -14.82 10.62 -10.90
CA ALA A 226 -15.75 9.69 -10.27
C ALA A 226 -15.26 9.15 -8.91
N ALA A 227 -13.96 9.25 -8.64
CA ALA A 227 -13.32 8.75 -7.44
C ALA A 227 -12.73 9.84 -6.53
N ASP A 228 -13.05 11.11 -6.82
CA ASP A 228 -12.52 12.23 -6.05
C ASP A 228 -13.09 12.22 -4.63
N GLY A 229 -12.22 12.36 -3.65
CA GLY A 229 -12.66 12.40 -2.27
C GLY A 229 -11.61 11.95 -1.26
N SER A 230 -12.04 11.94 -0.01
CA SER A 230 -11.23 11.54 1.12
C SER A 230 -11.54 10.12 1.56
N GLY A 231 -10.54 9.43 2.07
CA GLY A 231 -10.70 8.12 2.64
C GLY A 231 -9.95 7.96 3.96
N VAL A 232 -10.31 6.91 4.67
CA VAL A 232 -9.68 6.50 5.92
C VAL A 232 -9.24 5.05 5.82
N LEU A 233 -8.14 4.72 6.48
CA LEU A 233 -7.55 3.39 6.54
C LEU A 233 -7.26 3.02 7.98
N GLY A 234 -7.61 1.80 8.38
CA GLY A 234 -7.12 1.16 9.59
C GLY A 234 -6.30 -0.07 9.22
N ARG A 235 -5.17 -0.29 9.90
CA ARG A 235 -4.31 -1.44 9.69
C ARG A 235 -3.88 -2.06 11.01
N LEU A 236 -3.85 -3.39 11.05
CA LEU A 236 -3.18 -4.15 12.09
C LEU A 236 -2.13 -5.05 11.42
N ALA A 237 -0.89 -4.92 11.84
CA ALA A 237 0.23 -5.72 11.34
C ALA A 237 0.87 -6.50 12.49
N TYR A 238 1.23 -7.75 12.20
CA TYR A 238 1.86 -8.66 13.14
C TYR A 238 3.09 -9.32 12.51
N GLU A 239 4.26 -9.12 13.11
CA GLU A 239 5.48 -9.84 12.78
C GLU A 239 5.49 -11.18 13.53
N MET A 240 5.09 -12.24 12.82
CA MET A 240 4.95 -13.60 13.41
C MET A 240 6.31 -14.21 13.77
N THR A 241 7.31 -13.89 13.00
CA THR A 241 8.71 -14.27 13.21
C THR A 241 9.59 -13.31 12.41
N SER A 242 10.89 -13.26 12.72
CA SER A 242 11.82 -12.38 12.01
C SER A 242 11.68 -12.52 10.48
N GLY A 243 11.29 -11.45 9.83
CA GLY A 243 11.07 -11.39 8.38
C GLY A 243 9.73 -11.92 7.87
N VAL A 244 8.79 -12.33 8.73
CA VAL A 244 7.44 -12.78 8.33
C VAL A 244 6.38 -11.88 8.96
N THR A 245 5.76 -11.03 8.17
CA THR A 245 4.73 -10.09 8.63
C THR A 245 3.41 -10.38 7.94
N ALA A 246 2.33 -10.48 8.73
CA ALA A 246 0.97 -10.50 8.25
C ALA A 246 0.26 -9.18 8.58
N GLY A 247 -0.61 -8.71 7.69
CA GLY A 247 -1.38 -7.50 7.88
C GLY A 247 -2.83 -7.67 7.47
N VAL A 248 -3.72 -6.95 8.16
CA VAL A 248 -5.13 -6.81 7.79
C VAL A 248 -5.45 -5.33 7.76
N ASN A 249 -6.17 -4.90 6.72
CA ASN A 249 -6.54 -3.52 6.52
C ASN A 249 -8.05 -3.41 6.33
N ILE A 250 -8.61 -2.30 6.78
CA ILE A 250 -9.97 -1.87 6.47
C ILE A 250 -9.90 -0.42 5.99
N SER A 251 -10.48 -0.13 4.85
CA SER A 251 -10.53 1.22 4.31
C SER A 251 -11.95 1.59 3.91
N TYR A 252 -12.22 2.88 3.90
CA TYR A 252 -13.46 3.45 3.40
C TYR A 252 -13.18 4.76 2.67
N ASP A 253 -13.73 4.88 1.49
CA ASP A 253 -13.93 6.12 0.74
C ASP A 253 -15.21 6.01 -0.10
N GLU A 254 -15.65 7.12 -0.72
CA GLU A 254 -16.90 7.12 -1.48
C GLU A 254 -16.79 6.33 -2.80
N ALA A 255 -15.61 6.27 -3.40
CA ALA A 255 -15.39 5.62 -4.68
C ALA A 255 -15.38 4.09 -4.57
N PHE A 256 -14.68 3.58 -3.55
CA PHE A 256 -14.47 2.14 -3.39
C PHE A 256 -15.28 1.54 -2.23
N GLU A 257 -16.04 2.36 -1.50
CA GLU A 257 -16.82 1.97 -0.31
C GLU A 257 -15.94 1.30 0.77
N THR A 258 -16.51 0.41 1.57
CA THR A 258 -15.77 -0.32 2.60
C THR A 258 -15.05 -1.51 1.98
N ARG A 259 -13.73 -1.54 2.12
CA ARG A 259 -12.87 -2.64 1.66
C ARG A 259 -12.09 -3.25 2.81
N VAL A 260 -11.97 -4.55 2.77
CA VAL A 260 -11.12 -5.32 3.68
C VAL A 260 -10.05 -6.00 2.84
N SER A 261 -8.81 -5.83 3.23
CA SER A 261 -7.66 -6.45 2.57
C SER A 261 -6.73 -7.12 3.57
N ALA A 262 -5.95 -8.08 3.08
CA ALA A 262 -4.98 -8.78 3.90
C ALA A 262 -3.69 -8.98 3.10
N ASP A 263 -2.55 -8.91 3.78
CA ASP A 263 -1.24 -9.11 3.18
C ASP A 263 -0.36 -10.03 4.01
N LEU A 264 0.53 -10.72 3.31
CA LEU A 264 1.60 -11.51 3.90
C LEU A 264 2.92 -11.14 3.22
N LYS A 265 3.92 -10.87 4.02
CA LYS A 265 5.27 -10.56 3.55
C LYS A 265 6.27 -11.51 4.21
N VAL A 266 7.13 -12.11 3.41
CA VAL A 266 8.21 -13.00 3.86
C VAL A 266 9.53 -12.44 3.33
N ARG A 267 10.49 -12.20 4.21
CA ARG A 267 11.84 -11.71 3.86
C ARG A 267 12.89 -12.67 4.36
N PHE A 268 13.83 -12.97 3.51
CA PHE A 268 15.01 -13.80 3.79
C PHE A 268 16.27 -12.94 3.70
N GLY A 269 17.28 -13.32 4.46
CA GLY A 269 18.49 -12.50 4.62
C GLY A 269 18.39 -11.64 5.87
N GLY A 270 19.18 -10.61 5.93
CA GLY A 270 19.30 -9.78 7.11
C GLY A 270 20.45 -10.21 8.04
N ALA A 271 20.51 -9.63 9.21
CA ALA A 271 21.62 -9.85 10.12
C ALA A 271 21.64 -11.26 10.72
N SER A 272 22.81 -11.85 10.79
CA SER A 272 23.07 -13.12 11.47
C SER A 272 22.92 -12.97 12.98
N THR A 273 22.14 -13.84 13.62
CA THR A 273 21.75 -13.75 15.03
C THR A 273 22.74 -14.35 15.99
N THR A 274 23.42 -13.52 16.79
CA THR A 274 23.84 -13.88 18.15
C THR A 274 22.74 -13.46 19.15
N ALA A 275 22.63 -14.10 20.30
CA ALA A 275 21.51 -13.92 21.24
C ALA A 275 21.25 -12.45 21.67
N GLN A 276 22.29 -11.66 21.86
CA GLN A 276 22.19 -10.22 22.17
C GLN A 276 21.64 -9.37 20.99
N ARG A 277 21.90 -9.79 19.75
CA ARG A 277 21.36 -9.12 18.55
C ARG A 277 19.87 -9.37 18.34
N LYS A 278 19.29 -10.43 18.91
CA LYS A 278 17.86 -10.73 18.76
C LYS A 278 16.96 -9.69 19.42
N GLU A 279 17.30 -9.23 20.61
CA GLU A 279 16.51 -8.22 21.32
C GLU A 279 16.56 -6.88 20.62
N VAL A 280 17.74 -6.46 20.21
CA VAL A 280 17.93 -5.20 19.51
C VAL A 280 17.35 -5.20 18.10
N GLN A 281 17.41 -6.31 17.39
CA GLN A 281 16.74 -6.46 16.09
C GLN A 281 15.22 -6.44 16.18
N GLN A 282 14.65 -6.64 17.35
CA GLN A 282 13.21 -6.53 17.58
C GLN A 282 12.76 -5.09 17.84
N LEU A 283 13.68 -4.15 18.00
CA LEU A 283 13.30 -2.74 18.18
C LEU A 283 12.76 -2.15 16.89
N PRO A 284 11.53 -1.61 16.89
CA PRO A 284 10.90 -1.04 15.70
C PRO A 284 11.76 0.00 14.97
N VAL A 285 12.48 0.85 15.71
CA VAL A 285 13.37 1.87 15.14
C VAL A 285 14.50 1.27 14.31
N ILE A 286 15.05 0.14 14.71
CA ILE A 286 16.13 -0.56 13.99
C ILE A 286 15.55 -1.36 12.82
N ASN A 287 14.43 -2.05 13.02
CA ASN A 287 13.75 -2.79 11.96
C ASN A 287 13.28 -1.87 10.82
N ALA A 288 12.91 -0.63 11.15
CA ALA A 288 12.50 0.36 10.16
C ALA A 288 13.61 0.69 9.14
N LEU A 289 14.89 0.59 9.50
CA LEU A 289 16.01 0.86 8.58
C LEU A 289 16.00 -0.04 7.34
N THR A 290 15.50 -1.27 7.45
CA THR A 290 15.45 -2.27 6.38
C THR A 290 14.03 -2.63 5.95
N SER A 291 13.01 -1.98 6.52
CA SER A 291 11.62 -2.24 6.17
C SER A 291 11.32 -1.82 4.72
N THR A 292 10.46 -2.58 4.06
CA THR A 292 9.96 -2.23 2.73
C THR A 292 9.07 -1.00 2.81
N PRO A 293 9.29 0.05 2.00
CA PRO A 293 8.39 1.19 1.91
C PRO A 293 6.96 0.78 1.56
N SER A 294 5.98 1.47 2.11
CA SER A 294 4.55 1.25 1.86
C SER A 294 4.04 2.05 0.64
N ASN A 295 2.74 1.94 0.36
CA ASN A 295 2.03 2.72 -0.65
C ASN A 295 2.68 2.64 -2.05
N ARG A 296 2.66 1.42 -2.63
CA ARG A 296 3.39 1.11 -3.87
C ARG A 296 2.49 0.76 -5.06
N ASP A 297 1.19 0.69 -4.84
CA ASP A 297 0.25 0.29 -5.88
C ASP A 297 -0.35 1.51 -6.57
N VAL A 298 -0.44 1.47 -7.90
CA VAL A 298 -1.19 2.47 -8.68
C VAL A 298 -2.67 2.22 -8.46
N ARG A 299 -3.37 3.17 -7.87
CA ARG A 299 -4.83 3.09 -7.69
C ARG A 299 -5.51 3.51 -8.98
N VAL A 300 -6.44 2.69 -9.43
CA VAL A 300 -7.21 2.94 -10.65
C VAL A 300 -8.69 2.81 -10.33
N HIS A 301 -9.47 3.75 -10.80
CA HIS A 301 -10.94 3.71 -10.77
C HIS A 301 -11.48 3.72 -12.18
N ASP A 302 -12.58 3.03 -12.42
CA ASP A 302 -13.27 3.06 -13.70
C ASP A 302 -14.47 4.01 -13.66
N ALA A 303 -14.73 4.66 -14.79
CA ALA A 303 -15.97 5.36 -15.04
C ALA A 303 -16.68 4.73 -16.23
N GLY A 304 -17.94 4.40 -16.04
CA GLY A 304 -18.82 3.87 -17.07
C GLY A 304 -19.97 4.81 -17.35
N GLY A 305 -20.46 4.84 -18.59
CA GLY A 305 -21.69 5.56 -18.92
C GLY A 305 -21.69 6.19 -20.32
N ALA A 306 -22.84 6.70 -20.71
CA ALA A 306 -23.11 7.28 -22.03
C ALA A 306 -22.20 8.48 -22.42
N SER A 307 -21.52 9.09 -21.46
CA SER A 307 -20.60 10.20 -21.73
C SER A 307 -19.28 9.77 -22.38
N VAL A 308 -18.83 8.54 -22.15
CA VAL A 308 -17.62 8.00 -22.78
C VAL A 308 -17.84 7.70 -24.27
N LEU A 309 -19.06 7.38 -24.65
CA LEU A 309 -19.45 7.11 -26.05
C LEU A 309 -19.57 8.36 -26.91
N ALA A 310 -19.81 9.52 -26.30
CA ALA A 310 -20.04 10.78 -27.04
C ALA A 310 -18.75 11.39 -27.61
N ILE A 311 -17.59 10.96 -27.19
CA ILE A 311 -16.31 11.63 -27.54
C ILE A 311 -15.68 11.01 -28.79
N ASN A 312 -15.97 9.74 -29.14
CA ASN A 312 -15.13 9.06 -30.13
C ASN A 312 -15.76 8.66 -31.48
N ASP A 313 -17.08 8.70 -31.73
CA ASP A 313 -17.53 8.22 -33.07
C ASP A 313 -18.89 8.72 -33.60
N GLY A 314 -19.55 9.69 -33.04
CA GLY A 314 -20.80 10.22 -33.61
C GLY A 314 -21.92 9.16 -33.87
N ARG A 315 -21.80 7.97 -33.35
CA ARG A 315 -22.80 6.90 -33.43
C ARG A 315 -23.28 6.51 -32.06
N VAL A 316 -24.40 7.05 -31.69
CA VAL A 316 -25.14 6.65 -30.49
C VAL A 316 -25.72 5.25 -30.73
N PRO A 317 -25.34 4.21 -29.98
CA PRO A 317 -26.13 2.99 -29.95
C PRO A 317 -27.41 3.29 -29.20
N LEU A 318 -28.56 3.05 -29.81
CA LEU A 318 -29.86 3.03 -29.16
C LEU A 318 -29.81 1.98 -28.05
N ILE A 319 -29.76 2.42 -26.78
CA ILE A 319 -30.01 1.57 -25.64
C ILE A 319 -31.53 1.46 -25.54
N ASP A 320 -32.08 0.40 -26.12
CA ASP A 320 -33.46 0.02 -25.86
C ASP A 320 -33.49 -0.85 -24.59
N GLY A 321 -34.27 -0.44 -23.61
CA GLY A 321 -34.60 -1.29 -22.49
C GLY A 321 -34.19 -0.82 -21.08
N ALA A 322 -34.81 0.26 -20.61
CA ALA A 322 -35.08 0.38 -19.19
C ALA A 322 -36.02 -0.75 -18.78
N SER A 323 -35.54 -1.76 -18.11
CA SER A 323 -36.38 -2.66 -17.31
C SER A 323 -36.17 -2.33 -15.85
N THR A 324 -37.13 -1.55 -15.33
CA THR A 324 -37.51 -1.53 -13.94
C THR A 324 -37.85 -2.93 -13.46
N LEU A 325 -37.13 -3.39 -12.43
CA LEU A 325 -37.67 -4.11 -11.26
C LEU A 325 -36.62 -4.08 -10.14
#